data_25acff75373f6f8ab8b735395db87ce9
#
_entry.id   25acff75373f6f8ab8b735395db87ce9
#
_cell.length_a   1.000
_cell.length_b   1.000
_cell.length_c   1.000
_cell.angle_alpha   90.00
_cell.angle_beta   90.00
_cell.angle_gamma   90.00
#
_symmetry.space_group_name_H-M   'P 1'
#
loop_
_entity.id
_entity.type
_entity.pdbx_description
1 polymer ?
#
loop_
_entity_poly.entity_id
_entity_poly.type
_entity_poly.pdbx_seq_one_letter_code
_entity_poly.pdbx_strand_id
1 'polypeptide(L)'
;MKVEVAIGEIFDKIAILDIKLARIQDSERLKYVRGERDVLGVALQNEGIDIDLELYEELKDINTKIWDTEAGFRDKEAKKEFDEEFVEFARLNAKYNDERFLVKKRINEHYECEIREQKSYDRLYNAD
;
A
#
# COMPACT_ATOMS: atom_id res chain seq x y z
N MET A 1 3.75 10.62 19.57
CA MET A 1 5.05 10.31 18.97
C MET A 1 5.03 10.67 17.49
N LYS A 2 5.99 11.43 17.06
CA LYS A 2 6.12 11.82 15.65
C LYS A 2 7.48 11.36 15.14
N VAL A 3 7.52 10.86 13.93
CA VAL A 3 8.74 10.46 13.24
C VAL A 3 8.72 10.99 11.82
N GLU A 4 9.89 11.23 11.25
CA GLU A 4 9.98 11.59 9.84
C GLU A 4 9.90 10.34 8.98
N VAL A 5 9.08 10.40 7.94
CA VAL A 5 8.90 9.30 6.98
C VAL A 5 8.98 9.85 5.57
N ALA A 6 9.25 8.97 4.61
CA ALA A 6 9.20 9.31 3.20
C ALA A 6 7.76 9.58 2.77
N ILE A 7 7.58 10.45 1.77
CA ILE A 7 6.24 10.79 1.25
C ILE A 7 5.54 9.56 0.67
N GLY A 8 6.29 8.65 0.05
CA GLY A 8 5.74 7.38 -0.45
C GLY A 8 5.06 6.55 0.63
N GLU A 9 5.56 6.60 1.88
CA GLU A 9 4.93 5.91 3.01
C GLU A 9 3.56 6.51 3.34
N ILE A 10 3.44 7.83 3.27
CA ILE A 10 2.18 8.53 3.55
C ILE A 10 1.16 8.24 2.44
N PHE A 11 1.58 8.31 1.19
CA PHE A 11 0.71 7.95 0.06
C PHE A 11 0.20 6.53 0.17
N ASP A 12 1.08 5.61 0.55
CA ASP A 12 0.75 4.20 0.73
C ASP A 12 -0.30 4.01 1.82
N LYS A 13 -0.10 4.63 2.97
CA LYS A 13 -1.09 4.58 4.07
C LYS A 13 -2.43 5.18 3.65
N ILE A 14 -2.43 6.31 2.98
CA ILE A 14 -3.65 6.95 2.49
C ILE A 14 -4.37 6.04 1.49
N ALA A 15 -3.64 5.43 0.56
CA ALA A 15 -4.23 4.50 -0.41
C ALA A 15 -4.90 3.31 0.29
N ILE A 16 -4.23 2.73 1.28
CA ILE A 16 -4.78 1.62 2.06
C ILE A 16 -6.01 2.06 2.85
N LEU A 17 -5.97 3.24 3.46
CA LEU A 17 -7.11 3.78 4.20
C LEU A 17 -8.30 4.05 3.28
N ASP A 18 -8.07 4.56 2.07
CA ASP A 18 -9.13 4.77 1.09
C ASP A 18 -9.77 3.44 0.64
N ILE A 19 -8.97 2.37 0.50
CA ILE A 19 -9.48 1.02 0.23
C ILE A 19 -10.34 0.54 1.41
N LYS A 20 -9.87 0.73 2.65
CA LYS A 20 -10.61 0.38 3.86
C LYS A 20 -11.95 1.12 3.94
N LEU A 21 -11.95 2.42 3.61
CA LEU A 21 -13.20 3.21 3.58
C LEU A 21 -14.22 2.65 2.60
N ALA A 22 -13.77 2.08 1.49
CA ALA A 22 -14.63 1.49 0.48
C ALA A 22 -15.10 0.07 0.83
N ARG A 23 -14.29 -0.69 1.59
CA ARG A 23 -14.49 -2.13 1.80
C ARG A 23 -14.99 -2.52 3.19
N ILE A 24 -14.65 -1.77 4.23
CA ILE A 24 -15.08 -2.06 5.60
C ILE A 24 -16.51 -1.54 5.79
N GLN A 25 -17.36 -2.35 6.43
CA GLN A 25 -18.77 -1.99 6.67
C GLN A 25 -19.05 -1.61 8.13
N ASP A 26 -18.22 -2.04 9.06
CA ASP A 26 -18.36 -1.74 10.48
C ASP A 26 -18.17 -0.23 10.74
N SER A 27 -19.22 0.42 11.24
CA SER A 27 -19.24 1.88 11.42
C SER A 27 -18.23 2.37 12.46
N GLU A 28 -17.97 1.59 13.50
CA GLU A 28 -16.99 1.95 14.52
C GLU A 28 -15.56 1.87 13.97
N ARG A 29 -15.24 0.82 13.24
CA ARG A 29 -13.95 0.69 12.55
C ARG A 29 -13.74 1.81 11.55
N LEU A 30 -14.77 2.15 10.77
CA LEU A 30 -14.70 3.23 9.79
C LEU A 30 -14.42 4.60 10.45
N LYS A 31 -14.91 4.82 11.65
CA LYS A 31 -14.62 6.05 12.40
C LYS A 31 -13.12 6.23 12.61
N TYR A 32 -12.43 5.16 13.02
CA TYR A 32 -10.98 5.19 13.22
C TYR A 32 -10.23 5.33 11.90
N VAL A 33 -10.72 4.67 10.84
CA VAL A 33 -10.13 4.77 9.49
C VAL A 33 -10.21 6.21 8.99
N ARG A 34 -11.37 6.86 9.12
CA ARG A 34 -11.53 8.27 8.71
C ARG A 34 -10.62 9.19 9.52
N GLY A 35 -10.53 8.97 10.84
CA GLY A 35 -9.67 9.78 11.70
C GLY A 35 -8.21 9.70 11.28
N GLU A 36 -7.69 8.52 11.02
CA GLU A 36 -6.31 8.34 10.55
C GLU A 36 -6.11 8.97 9.17
N ARG A 37 -7.06 8.78 8.26
CA ARG A 37 -7.03 9.36 6.91
C ARG A 37 -6.95 10.89 6.98
N ASP A 38 -7.75 11.51 7.84
CA ASP A 38 -7.79 12.96 8.00
C ASP A 38 -6.47 13.49 8.56
N VAL A 39 -5.90 12.82 9.55
CA VAL A 39 -4.60 13.21 10.13
C VAL A 39 -3.51 13.21 9.05
N LEU A 40 -3.46 12.18 8.23
CA LEU A 40 -2.45 12.09 7.18
C LEU A 40 -2.67 13.13 6.08
N GLY A 41 -3.92 13.39 5.71
CA GLY A 41 -4.26 14.44 4.74
C GLY A 41 -3.83 15.81 5.21
N VAL A 42 -4.10 16.13 6.48
CA VAL A 42 -3.68 17.40 7.09
C VAL A 42 -2.15 17.52 7.14
N ALA A 43 -1.46 16.41 7.45
CA ALA A 43 0.01 16.40 7.46
C ALA A 43 0.59 16.77 6.09
N LEU A 44 0.03 16.24 5.00
CA LEU A 44 0.46 16.60 3.65
C LEU A 44 0.19 18.08 3.35
N GLN A 45 -0.99 18.58 3.73
CA GLN A 45 -1.32 20.00 3.54
C GLN A 45 -0.36 20.93 4.29
N ASN A 46 -0.03 20.58 5.54
CA ASN A 46 0.88 21.38 6.36
C ASN A 46 2.30 21.44 5.78
N GLU A 47 2.71 20.40 5.06
CA GLU A 47 4.00 20.36 4.36
C GLU A 47 3.93 20.97 2.95
N GLY A 48 2.76 21.45 2.53
CA GLY A 48 2.58 22.04 1.20
C GLY A 48 2.69 21.03 0.07
N ILE A 49 2.36 19.76 0.35
CA ILE A 49 2.47 18.69 -0.63
C ILE A 49 1.15 18.49 -1.35
N ASP A 50 1.15 18.72 -2.66
CA ASP A 50 0.04 18.38 -3.53
C ASP A 50 0.19 16.94 -4.00
N ILE A 51 -0.88 16.17 -3.88
CA ILE A 51 -0.89 14.77 -4.30
C ILE A 51 -0.87 14.69 -5.83
N ASP A 52 0.17 14.06 -6.38
CA ASP A 52 0.20 13.68 -7.78
C ASP A 52 -0.79 12.54 -7.98
N LEU A 53 -1.91 12.83 -8.67
CA LEU A 53 -3.02 11.89 -8.79
C LEU A 53 -2.65 10.65 -9.59
N GLU A 54 -1.82 10.78 -10.60
CA GLU A 54 -1.39 9.62 -11.41
C GLU A 54 -0.59 8.63 -10.57
N LEU A 55 0.39 9.11 -9.82
CA LEU A 55 1.19 8.28 -8.93
C LEU A 55 0.34 7.69 -7.80
N TYR A 56 -0.57 8.48 -7.24
CA TYR A 56 -1.47 8.01 -6.19
C TYR A 56 -2.39 6.88 -6.68
N GLU A 57 -3.02 7.06 -7.85
CA GLU A 57 -3.92 6.03 -8.41
C GLU A 57 -3.16 4.75 -8.75
N GLU A 58 -1.94 4.85 -9.24
CA GLU A 58 -1.10 3.70 -9.51
C GLU A 58 -0.81 2.91 -8.24
N LEU A 59 -0.49 3.61 -7.15
CA LEU A 59 -0.25 2.97 -5.86
C LEU A 59 -1.54 2.35 -5.28
N LYS A 60 -2.66 3.04 -5.41
CA LYS A 60 -3.96 2.53 -4.96
C LYS A 60 -4.36 1.27 -5.72
N ASP A 61 -4.13 1.24 -7.04
CA ASP A 61 -4.42 0.06 -7.85
C ASP A 61 -3.62 -1.15 -7.41
N ILE A 62 -2.32 -0.98 -7.17
CA ILE A 62 -1.49 -2.11 -6.72
C ILE A 62 -1.87 -2.54 -5.29
N ASN A 63 -2.21 -1.62 -4.42
CA ASN A 63 -2.69 -1.94 -3.07
C ASN A 63 -4.04 -2.67 -3.09
N THR A 64 -4.91 -2.34 -4.05
CA THR A 64 -6.18 -3.06 -4.24
C THR A 64 -5.93 -4.50 -4.66
N LYS A 65 -4.99 -4.74 -5.56
CA LYS A 65 -4.59 -6.10 -5.96
C LYS A 65 -4.01 -6.87 -4.78
N ILE A 66 -3.19 -6.24 -3.96
CA ILE A 66 -2.64 -6.85 -2.74
C ILE A 66 -3.76 -7.21 -1.77
N TRP A 67 -4.72 -6.31 -1.58
CA TRP A 67 -5.88 -6.55 -0.72
C TRP A 67 -6.65 -7.81 -1.15
N ASP A 68 -6.95 -7.91 -2.44
CA ASP A 68 -7.71 -9.03 -2.98
C ASP A 68 -6.91 -10.35 -2.92
N THR A 69 -5.62 -10.29 -3.21
CA THR A 69 -4.71 -11.43 -3.11
C THR A 69 -4.60 -11.93 -1.67
N GLU A 70 -4.46 -11.00 -0.73
CA GLU A 70 -4.38 -11.33 0.70
C GLU A 70 -5.67 -11.96 1.19
N ALA A 71 -6.83 -11.47 0.76
CA ALA A 71 -8.12 -12.05 1.11
C ALA A 71 -8.25 -13.49 0.59
N GLY A 72 -7.85 -13.73 -0.65
CA GLY A 72 -7.86 -15.07 -1.24
C GLY A 72 -6.89 -16.03 -0.54
N PHE A 73 -5.70 -15.54 -0.24
CA PHE A 73 -4.68 -16.30 0.47
C PHE A 73 -5.16 -16.72 1.86
N ARG A 74 -5.75 -15.79 2.63
CA ARG A 74 -6.26 -16.07 3.97
C ARG A 74 -7.46 -17.00 3.96
N ASP A 75 -8.32 -16.91 2.95
CA ASP A 75 -9.45 -17.83 2.79
C ASP A 75 -8.96 -19.26 2.57
N LYS A 76 -7.98 -19.46 1.69
CA LYS A 76 -7.35 -20.74 1.46
C LYS A 76 -6.68 -21.30 2.72
N GLU A 77 -5.95 -20.46 3.45
CA GLU A 77 -5.31 -20.83 4.70
C GLU A 77 -6.34 -21.29 5.74
N ALA A 78 -7.44 -20.57 5.89
CA ALA A 78 -8.50 -20.90 6.84
C ALA A 78 -9.14 -22.27 6.52
N LYS A 79 -9.28 -22.58 5.23
CA LYS A 79 -9.83 -23.85 4.76
C LYS A 79 -8.79 -24.97 4.67
N LYS A 80 -7.51 -24.65 4.88
CA LYS A 80 -6.36 -25.55 4.72
C LYS A 80 -6.31 -26.17 3.30
N GLU A 81 -6.65 -25.35 2.30
CA GLU A 81 -6.59 -25.72 0.89
C GLU A 81 -5.27 -25.23 0.29
N PHE A 82 -4.24 -26.08 0.38
CA PHE A 82 -2.88 -25.77 -0.08
C PHE A 82 -2.64 -26.28 -1.51
N ASP A 83 -3.49 -25.83 -2.42
CA ASP A 83 -3.51 -26.23 -3.82
C ASP A 83 -2.69 -25.25 -4.71
N GLU A 84 -2.79 -25.42 -6.03
CA GLU A 84 -2.10 -24.54 -6.98
C GLU A 84 -2.56 -23.09 -6.88
N GLU A 85 -3.83 -22.87 -6.57
CA GLU A 85 -4.38 -21.51 -6.39
C GLU A 85 -3.76 -20.84 -5.16
N PHE A 86 -3.59 -21.60 -4.06
CA PHE A 86 -2.89 -21.10 -2.88
C PHE A 86 -1.46 -20.66 -3.21
N VAL A 87 -0.74 -21.48 -3.97
CA VAL A 87 0.63 -21.16 -4.41
C VAL A 87 0.63 -19.91 -5.29
N GLU A 88 -0.35 -19.79 -6.19
CA GLU A 88 -0.46 -18.63 -7.06
C GLU A 88 -0.70 -17.34 -6.25
N PHE A 89 -1.55 -17.38 -5.23
CA PHE A 89 -1.74 -16.22 -4.35
C PHE A 89 -0.44 -15.82 -3.66
N ALA A 90 0.36 -16.78 -3.22
CA ALA A 90 1.66 -16.48 -2.61
C ALA A 90 2.62 -15.82 -3.59
N ARG A 91 2.65 -16.30 -4.84
CA ARG A 91 3.49 -15.73 -5.90
C ARG A 91 3.04 -14.32 -6.27
N LEU A 92 1.73 -14.10 -6.41
CA LEU A 92 1.16 -12.79 -6.70
C LEU A 92 1.43 -11.79 -5.58
N ASN A 93 1.38 -12.25 -4.33
CA ASN A 93 1.70 -11.40 -3.20
C ASN A 93 3.13 -10.84 -3.30
N ALA A 94 4.10 -11.69 -3.61
CA ALA A 94 5.49 -11.27 -3.81
C ALA A 94 5.62 -10.29 -4.97
N LYS A 95 5.00 -10.61 -6.11
CA LYS A 95 4.99 -9.76 -7.30
C LYS A 95 4.44 -8.37 -7.02
N TYR A 96 3.25 -8.31 -6.42
CA TYR A 96 2.57 -7.03 -6.17
C TYR A 96 3.29 -6.20 -5.11
N ASN A 97 3.88 -6.83 -4.10
CA ASN A 97 4.68 -6.10 -3.12
C ASN A 97 5.94 -5.48 -3.73
N ASP A 98 6.56 -6.14 -4.70
CA ASP A 98 7.70 -5.58 -5.43
C ASP A 98 7.26 -4.41 -6.33
N GLU A 99 6.12 -4.54 -7.02
CA GLU A 99 5.55 -3.43 -7.80
C GLU A 99 5.19 -2.24 -6.91
N ARG A 100 4.61 -2.50 -5.74
CA ARG A 100 4.30 -1.48 -4.73
C ARG A 100 5.56 -0.73 -4.31
N PHE A 101 6.64 -1.45 -4.02
CA PHE A 101 7.93 -0.84 -3.69
C PHE A 101 8.40 0.09 -4.81
N LEU A 102 8.31 -0.32 -6.07
CA LEU A 102 8.75 0.49 -7.21
C LEU A 102 7.90 1.76 -7.38
N VAL A 103 6.60 1.69 -7.15
CA VAL A 103 5.74 2.88 -7.19
C VAL A 103 6.10 3.84 -6.06
N LYS A 104 6.28 3.34 -4.85
CA LYS A 104 6.70 4.16 -3.69
C LYS A 104 8.06 4.82 -3.95
N LYS A 105 8.98 4.10 -4.57
CA LYS A 105 10.28 4.64 -4.97
C LYS A 105 10.13 5.81 -5.93
N ARG A 106 9.27 5.68 -6.95
CA ARG A 106 9.01 6.77 -7.90
C ARG A 106 8.37 7.98 -7.21
N ILE A 107 7.47 7.76 -6.25
CA ILE A 107 6.88 8.84 -5.46
C ILE A 107 7.96 9.57 -4.68
N ASN A 108 8.84 8.84 -4.00
CA ASN A 108 9.92 9.44 -3.22
C ASN A 108 10.90 10.22 -4.11
N GLU A 109 11.18 9.74 -5.30
CA GLU A 109 12.01 10.45 -6.28
C GLU A 109 11.32 11.72 -6.79
N HIS A 110 10.01 11.64 -7.08
CA HIS A 110 9.22 12.77 -7.55
C HIS A 110 9.22 13.94 -6.54
N TYR A 111 9.11 13.62 -5.26
CA TYR A 111 9.11 14.63 -4.17
C TYR A 111 10.49 14.86 -3.56
N GLU A 112 11.53 14.28 -4.14
CA GLU A 112 12.92 14.46 -3.70
C GLU A 112 13.16 14.12 -2.22
N CYS A 113 12.57 13.02 -1.76
CA CYS A 113 12.72 12.57 -0.37
C CYS A 113 14.15 12.11 -0.06
N GLU A 114 14.65 12.49 1.12
CA GLU A 114 15.93 12.01 1.63
C GLU A 114 15.82 10.61 2.22
N ILE A 115 14.71 10.33 2.93
CA ILE A 115 14.43 9.02 3.51
C ILE A 115 13.79 8.14 2.43
N ARG A 116 14.38 6.96 2.17
CA ARG A 116 13.91 6.06 1.12
C ARG A 116 14.02 4.61 1.55
N GLU A 117 12.96 3.85 1.36
CA GLU A 117 12.91 2.42 1.63
C GLU A 117 13.90 1.66 0.75
N GLN A 118 14.52 0.61 1.30
CA GLN A 118 15.39 -0.30 0.57
C GLN A 118 14.96 -1.74 0.83
N LYS A 119 15.10 -2.60 -0.17
CA LYS A 119 14.92 -4.04 -0.02
C LYS A 119 16.27 -4.70 0.28
N SER A 120 16.25 -5.79 1.03
CA SER A 120 17.47 -6.53 1.38
C SER A 120 17.96 -7.46 0.27
N TYR A 121 17.12 -7.72 -0.72
CA TYR A 121 17.44 -8.59 -1.86
C TYR A 121 17.61 -7.75 -3.13
N ASP A 122 18.52 -8.19 -4.00
CA ASP A 122 18.89 -7.43 -5.20
C ASP A 122 17.92 -7.64 -6.35
N ARG A 123 17.25 -8.81 -6.40
CA ARG A 123 16.37 -9.15 -7.51
C ARG A 123 14.90 -9.10 -7.11
N LEU A 124 14.16 -8.20 -7.73
CA LEU A 124 12.73 -8.08 -7.56
C LEU A 124 12.00 -8.97 -8.56
N TYR A 125 10.75 -9.32 -8.24
CA TYR A 125 9.89 -10.06 -9.16
C TYR A 125 9.66 -9.25 -10.44
N ASN A 126 9.88 -9.87 -11.61
CA ASN A 126 9.75 -9.20 -12.93
C ASN A 126 10.61 -7.94 -13.09
N ALA A 127 11.77 -7.86 -12.44
CA ALA A 127 12.65 -6.71 -12.54
C ALA A 127 13.66 -6.79 -13.69
N ASP A 128 13.64 -7.85 -14.46
CA ASP A 128 14.59 -8.08 -15.57
C ASP A 128 14.21 -7.29 -16.84
#